data_a5da9ee1eb42674326a66657db85af3a
#
_entry.id   a5da9ee1eb42674326a66657db85af3a
#
_cell.length_a   1.000
_cell.length_b   1.000
_cell.length_c   1.000
_cell.angle_alpha   90.00
_cell.angle_beta   90.00
_cell.angle_gamma   90.00
#
_symmetry.space_group_name_H-M   'P 1'
#
loop_
_entity.id
_entity.type
_entity.pdbx_description
1 polymer ?
#
loop_
_entity_poly.entity_id
_entity_poly.type
_entity_poly.pdbx_seq_one_letter_code
_entity_poly.pdbx_strand_id
1 'polypeptide(L)'
;MRAVTVVEEAILAWGILGMASLTIVNVLARTFFGHSLAAAEELSAFAIIAITFVGLSYAAAQGRHIRMSAFYDALPRRARRRLRIAICLSTAALLGYLSAYSVAYVHTVKSLGSVSPVLQVPLWIVYSVAPFGLSLATFQYLLTAWRNWKSDDEIYLAYNVPDRYLPPMDGI
;
A
#
# COMPACT_ATOMS: atom_id res chain seq x y z
N MET A 1 -7.94 -1.34 -14.21
CA MET A 1 -7.48 -0.60 -13.05
C MET A 1 -8.59 -0.14 -12.11
N ARG A 2 -9.72 0.41 -12.59
CA ARG A 2 -10.87 0.73 -11.69
C ARG A 2 -11.36 -0.47 -10.87
N ALA A 3 -11.38 -1.67 -11.45
CA ALA A 3 -11.82 -2.87 -10.74
C ALA A 3 -10.86 -3.25 -9.59
N VAL A 4 -9.54 -3.09 -9.78
CA VAL A 4 -8.54 -3.39 -8.73
C VAL A 4 -8.69 -2.41 -7.57
N THR A 5 -8.84 -1.12 -7.84
CA THR A 5 -9.03 -0.11 -6.78
C THR A 5 -10.32 -0.30 -5.99
N VAL A 6 -11.41 -0.72 -6.65
CA VAL A 6 -12.68 -1.01 -5.95
C VAL A 6 -12.54 -2.23 -5.03
N VAL A 7 -11.84 -3.28 -5.49
CA VAL A 7 -11.57 -4.46 -4.67
C VAL A 7 -10.66 -4.12 -3.48
N GLU A 8 -9.58 -3.36 -3.71
CA GLU A 8 -8.69 -2.88 -2.64
C GLU A 8 -9.46 -2.05 -1.60
N GLU A 9 -10.32 -1.12 -2.06
CA GLU A 9 -11.15 -0.28 -1.18
C GLU A 9 -12.13 -1.10 -0.35
N ALA A 10 -12.78 -2.09 -0.96
CA ALA A 10 -13.68 -2.98 -0.24
C ALA A 10 -12.94 -3.84 0.80
N ILE A 11 -11.78 -4.41 0.44
CA ILE A 11 -10.93 -5.17 1.38
C ILE A 11 -10.50 -4.30 2.57
N LEU A 12 -10.09 -3.06 2.31
CA LEU A 12 -9.68 -2.13 3.36
C LEU A 12 -10.85 -1.77 4.28
N ALA A 13 -12.01 -1.41 3.72
CA ALA A 13 -13.19 -1.04 4.50
C ALA A 13 -13.67 -2.18 5.39
N TRP A 14 -13.88 -3.37 4.80
CA TRP A 14 -14.31 -4.55 5.56
C TRP A 14 -13.23 -5.07 6.52
N GLY A 15 -11.96 -4.97 6.14
CA GLY A 15 -10.85 -5.34 7.00
C GLY A 15 -10.78 -4.48 8.26
N ILE A 16 -10.90 -3.15 8.12
CA ILE A 16 -10.89 -2.21 9.24
C ILE A 16 -12.11 -2.42 10.14
N LEU A 17 -13.31 -2.54 9.56
CA LEU A 17 -14.53 -2.79 10.32
C LEU A 17 -14.48 -4.14 11.04
N GLY A 18 -13.99 -5.19 10.39
CA GLY A 18 -13.82 -6.51 11.00
C GLY A 18 -12.82 -6.49 12.16
N MET A 19 -11.67 -5.83 11.98
CA MET A 19 -10.67 -5.68 13.03
C MET A 19 -11.21 -4.88 14.22
N ALA A 20 -11.93 -3.78 13.98
CA ALA A 20 -12.56 -3.00 15.04
C ALA A 20 -13.59 -3.83 15.81
N SER A 21 -14.43 -4.58 15.10
CA SER A 21 -15.42 -5.48 15.73
C SER A 21 -14.77 -6.57 16.56
N LEU A 22 -13.71 -7.22 16.05
CA LEU A 22 -12.96 -8.24 16.80
C LEU A 22 -12.31 -7.66 18.06
N THR A 23 -11.76 -6.47 17.97
CA THR A 23 -11.15 -5.79 19.12
C THR A 23 -12.19 -5.46 20.18
N ILE A 24 -13.36 -4.95 19.79
CA ILE A 24 -14.48 -4.67 20.72
C ILE A 24 -14.93 -5.96 21.40
N VAL A 25 -15.17 -7.03 20.64
CA VAL A 25 -15.60 -8.33 21.18
C VAL A 25 -14.56 -8.88 22.16
N ASN A 26 -13.26 -8.79 21.83
CA ASN A 26 -12.17 -9.24 22.69
C ASN A 26 -12.11 -8.45 24.02
N VAL A 27 -12.28 -7.11 23.95
CA VAL A 27 -12.34 -6.26 25.15
C VAL A 27 -13.53 -6.60 26.01
N LEU A 28 -14.72 -6.79 25.44
CA LEU A 28 -15.91 -7.19 26.16
C LEU A 28 -15.73 -8.58 26.82
N ALA A 29 -15.20 -9.55 26.07
CA ALA A 29 -14.92 -10.89 26.61
C ALA A 29 -13.96 -10.82 27.81
N ARG A 30 -12.89 -10.03 27.71
CA ARG A 30 -11.95 -9.84 28.83
C ARG A 30 -12.59 -9.15 30.02
N THR A 31 -13.49 -8.20 29.79
CA THR A 31 -14.15 -7.44 30.88
C THR A 31 -15.21 -8.27 31.60
N PHE A 32 -16.03 -9.03 30.85
CA PHE A 32 -17.14 -9.80 31.44
C PHE A 32 -16.75 -11.22 31.85
N PHE A 33 -15.84 -11.86 31.14
CA PHE A 33 -15.46 -13.25 31.35
C PHE A 33 -14.06 -13.42 31.97
N GLY A 34 -13.29 -12.35 32.15
CA GLY A 34 -11.96 -12.37 32.77
C GLY A 34 -10.83 -12.96 31.92
N HIS A 35 -11.08 -13.35 30.67
CA HIS A 35 -10.08 -13.90 29.76
C HIS A 35 -10.20 -13.33 28.33
N SER A 36 -9.06 -13.07 27.68
CA SER A 36 -9.02 -12.62 26.29
C SER A 36 -9.22 -13.80 25.34
N LEU A 37 -9.79 -13.49 24.18
CA LEU A 37 -9.90 -14.43 23.08
C LEU A 37 -8.59 -14.41 22.29
N ALA A 38 -7.66 -15.31 22.59
CA ALA A 38 -6.34 -15.38 21.92
C ALA A 38 -6.47 -15.51 20.39
N ALA A 39 -7.51 -16.19 19.90
CA ALA A 39 -7.81 -16.27 18.46
C ALA A 39 -8.17 -14.90 17.85
N ALA A 40 -8.85 -14.02 18.60
CA ALA A 40 -9.18 -12.68 18.13
C ALA A 40 -7.93 -11.78 18.02
N GLU A 41 -6.98 -11.92 18.94
CA GLU A 41 -5.70 -11.21 18.91
C GLU A 41 -4.88 -11.61 17.67
N GLU A 42 -4.81 -12.92 17.41
CA GLU A 42 -4.07 -13.46 16.26
C GLU A 42 -4.72 -13.06 14.93
N LEU A 43 -6.04 -13.11 14.83
CA LEU A 43 -6.79 -12.70 13.66
C LEU A 43 -6.64 -11.19 13.38
N SER A 44 -6.62 -10.38 14.45
CA SER A 44 -6.36 -8.93 14.33
C SER A 44 -4.95 -8.65 13.83
N ALA A 45 -3.94 -9.42 14.26
CA ALA A 45 -2.58 -9.31 13.74
C ALA A 45 -2.50 -9.65 12.22
N PHE A 46 -3.23 -10.67 11.78
CA PHE A 46 -3.32 -11.02 10.36
C PHE A 46 -4.03 -9.93 9.54
N ALA A 47 -5.11 -9.38 10.09
CA ALA A 47 -5.85 -8.28 9.47
C ALA A 47 -4.98 -7.02 9.30
N ILE A 48 -4.17 -6.66 10.29
CA ILE A 48 -3.24 -5.52 10.22
C ILE A 48 -2.25 -5.71 9.06
N ILE A 49 -1.67 -6.91 8.91
CA ILE A 49 -0.75 -7.21 7.82
C ILE A 49 -1.46 -7.02 6.47
N ALA A 50 -2.64 -7.60 6.30
CA ALA A 50 -3.40 -7.50 5.07
C ALA A 50 -3.76 -6.04 4.74
N ILE A 51 -4.31 -5.30 5.70
CA ILE A 51 -4.70 -3.89 5.54
C ILE A 51 -3.48 -3.02 5.18
N THR A 52 -2.34 -3.26 5.81
CA THR A 52 -1.12 -2.48 5.57
C THR A 52 -0.63 -2.62 4.13
N PHE A 53 -0.49 -3.84 3.63
CA PHE A 53 0.07 -4.08 2.30
C PHE A 53 -0.92 -3.83 1.16
N VAL A 54 -2.21 -4.13 1.35
CA VAL A 54 -3.26 -3.74 0.41
C VAL A 54 -3.45 -2.22 0.41
N GLY A 55 -3.41 -1.58 1.58
CA GLY A 55 -3.50 -0.12 1.72
C GLY A 55 -2.32 0.61 1.08
N LEU A 56 -1.11 0.05 1.14
CA LEU A 56 0.06 0.58 0.46
C LEU A 56 -0.15 0.62 -1.07
N SER A 57 -0.64 -0.47 -1.65
CA SER A 57 -0.98 -0.55 -3.07
C SER A 57 -2.07 0.46 -3.44
N TYR A 58 -3.15 0.51 -2.67
CA TYR A 58 -4.23 1.48 -2.86
C TYR A 58 -3.74 2.93 -2.79
N ALA A 59 -2.92 3.29 -1.79
CA ALA A 59 -2.35 4.63 -1.65
C ALA A 59 -1.46 5.01 -2.85
N ALA A 60 -0.67 4.06 -3.37
CA ALA A 60 0.13 4.24 -4.57
C ALA A 60 -0.75 4.52 -5.79
N ALA A 61 -1.89 3.80 -5.95
CA ALA A 61 -2.85 4.00 -7.04
C ALA A 61 -3.52 5.38 -7.01
N GLN A 62 -3.78 5.90 -5.82
CA GLN A 62 -4.45 7.19 -5.62
C GLN A 62 -3.48 8.39 -5.68
N GLY A 63 -2.17 8.16 -5.73
CA GLY A 63 -1.17 9.22 -5.70
C GLY A 63 -1.18 10.05 -4.40
N ARG A 64 -1.73 9.49 -3.32
CA ARG A 64 -1.91 10.15 -2.01
C ARG A 64 -0.66 10.14 -1.12
N HIS A 65 0.53 10.10 -1.71
CA HIS A 65 1.73 10.28 -0.92
C HIS A 65 1.94 11.73 -0.51
N ILE A 66 2.38 11.92 0.73
CA ILE A 66 2.71 13.23 1.31
C ILE A 66 3.69 13.95 0.39
N ARG A 67 3.33 15.16 -0.04
CA ARG A 67 4.15 16.00 -0.90
C ARG A 67 4.55 17.26 -0.13
N MET A 68 5.81 17.63 -0.22
CA MET A 68 6.23 18.98 0.10
C MET A 68 5.86 19.88 -1.08
N SER A 69 4.61 20.36 -1.11
CA SER A 69 4.07 21.17 -2.20
C SER A 69 4.83 22.46 -2.43
N ALA A 70 5.29 23.13 -1.36
CA ALA A 70 5.96 24.42 -1.43
C ALA A 70 7.25 24.40 -2.30
N PHE A 71 8.11 23.38 -2.16
CA PHE A 71 9.29 23.23 -3.01
C PHE A 71 8.95 22.77 -4.42
N TYR A 72 7.98 21.87 -4.53
CA TYR A 72 7.55 21.30 -5.79
C TYR A 72 6.91 22.37 -6.70
N ASP A 73 6.10 23.25 -6.14
CA ASP A 73 5.37 24.30 -6.86
C ASP A 73 6.26 25.47 -7.29
N ALA A 74 7.41 25.68 -6.64
CA ALA A 74 8.41 26.67 -7.02
C ALA A 74 9.28 26.26 -8.23
N LEU A 75 9.26 24.99 -8.64
CA LEU A 75 10.11 24.51 -9.73
C LEU A 75 9.48 24.75 -11.11
N PRO A 76 10.30 25.07 -12.15
CA PRO A 76 9.81 25.15 -13.52
C PRO A 76 9.31 23.77 -14.00
N ARG A 77 8.30 23.76 -14.88
CA ARG A 77 7.59 22.55 -15.34
C ARG A 77 8.52 21.40 -15.74
N ARG A 78 9.62 21.68 -16.46
CA ARG A 78 10.59 20.64 -16.87
C ARG A 78 11.32 20.01 -15.68
N ALA A 79 11.72 20.80 -14.69
CA ALA A 79 12.39 20.32 -13.50
C ALA A 79 11.41 19.52 -12.62
N ARG A 80 10.17 19.97 -12.48
CA ARG A 80 9.08 19.29 -11.77
C ARG A 80 8.82 17.90 -12.35
N ARG A 81 8.75 17.77 -13.68
CA ARG A 81 8.57 16.48 -14.36
C ARG A 81 9.73 15.53 -14.11
N ARG A 82 10.98 16.01 -14.26
CA ARG A 82 12.18 15.19 -14.00
C ARG A 82 12.24 14.72 -12.54
N LEU A 83 11.96 15.62 -11.61
CA LEU A 83 11.91 15.29 -10.19
C LEU A 83 10.83 14.22 -9.92
N ARG A 84 9.65 14.35 -10.54
CA ARG A 84 8.57 13.36 -10.39
C ARG A 84 8.99 11.99 -10.90
N ILE A 85 9.60 11.91 -12.06
CA ILE A 85 10.12 10.66 -12.63
C ILE A 85 11.18 10.06 -11.69
N ALA A 86 12.11 10.86 -11.20
CA ALA A 86 13.15 10.40 -10.27
C ALA A 86 12.54 9.83 -8.97
N ILE A 87 11.57 10.53 -8.38
CA ILE A 87 10.85 10.06 -7.18
C ILE A 87 10.13 8.74 -7.47
N CYS A 88 9.38 8.65 -8.57
CA CYS A 88 8.67 7.43 -8.91
C CYS A 88 9.62 6.25 -9.15
N LEU A 89 10.74 6.47 -9.83
CA LEU A 89 11.73 5.42 -10.08
C LEU A 89 12.46 4.98 -8.81
N SER A 90 12.89 5.92 -7.96
CA SER A 90 13.55 5.58 -6.69
C SER A 90 12.61 4.83 -5.75
N THR A 91 11.34 5.26 -5.66
CA THR A 91 10.33 4.55 -4.86
C THR A 91 10.04 3.16 -5.44
N ALA A 92 9.91 3.05 -6.76
CA ALA A 92 9.70 1.75 -7.41
C ALA A 92 10.89 0.80 -7.19
N ALA A 93 12.12 1.29 -7.27
CA ALA A 93 13.33 0.50 -7.02
C ALA A 93 13.36 0.01 -5.56
N LEU A 94 13.07 0.89 -4.59
CA LEU A 94 13.01 0.53 -3.18
C LEU A 94 11.93 -0.53 -2.90
N LEU A 95 10.71 -0.30 -3.38
CA LEU A 95 9.59 -1.24 -3.18
C LEU A 95 9.84 -2.57 -3.90
N GLY A 96 10.44 -2.54 -5.09
CA GLY A 96 10.82 -3.75 -5.83
C GLY A 96 11.89 -4.56 -5.08
N TYR A 97 12.89 -3.88 -4.52
CA TYR A 97 13.90 -4.50 -3.67
C TYR A 97 13.26 -5.15 -2.44
N LEU A 98 12.40 -4.42 -1.71
CA LEU A 98 11.67 -4.95 -0.56
C LEU A 98 10.75 -6.12 -0.94
N SER A 99 10.11 -6.06 -2.11
CA SER A 99 9.28 -7.15 -2.62
C SER A 99 10.09 -8.43 -2.85
N ALA A 100 11.28 -8.33 -3.46
CA ALA A 100 12.15 -9.48 -3.70
C ALA A 100 12.59 -10.14 -2.37
N TYR A 101 13.00 -9.35 -1.39
CA TYR A 101 13.35 -9.87 -0.06
C TYR A 101 12.14 -10.44 0.69
N SER A 102 10.96 -9.85 0.50
CA SER A 102 9.72 -10.36 1.08
C SER A 102 9.35 -11.73 0.52
N VAL A 103 9.57 -11.99 -0.78
CA VAL A 103 9.42 -13.33 -1.38
C VAL A 103 10.37 -14.32 -0.76
N ALA A 104 11.66 -13.95 -0.62
CA ALA A 104 12.67 -14.81 0.02
C ALA A 104 12.28 -15.13 1.48
N TYR A 105 11.79 -14.14 2.21
CA TYR A 105 11.30 -14.33 3.58
C TYR A 105 10.13 -15.30 3.67
N VAL A 106 9.11 -15.16 2.80
CA VAL A 106 7.97 -16.09 2.73
C VAL A 106 8.43 -17.51 2.43
N HIS A 107 9.40 -17.67 1.52
CA HIS A 107 9.98 -18.98 1.22
C HIS A 107 10.66 -19.59 2.44
N THR A 108 11.43 -18.79 3.20
CA THR A 108 12.09 -19.25 4.44
C THR A 108 11.04 -19.65 5.49
N VAL A 109 10.00 -18.85 5.73
CA VAL A 109 8.93 -19.19 6.67
C VAL A 109 8.21 -20.47 6.28
N LYS A 110 8.00 -20.68 4.97
CA LYS A 110 7.43 -21.92 4.44
C LYS A 110 8.32 -23.13 4.68
N SER A 111 9.63 -23.01 4.45
CA SER A 111 10.59 -24.09 4.67
C SER A 111 10.74 -24.49 6.15
N LEU A 112 10.55 -23.52 7.05
CA LEU A 112 10.54 -23.75 8.50
C LEU A 112 9.25 -24.41 9.01
N GLY A 113 8.20 -24.49 8.18
CA GLY A 113 6.91 -25.04 8.58
C GLY A 113 6.22 -24.26 9.71
N SER A 114 6.53 -22.96 9.83
CA SER A 114 6.00 -22.12 10.91
C SER A 114 4.49 -21.97 10.82
N VAL A 115 3.81 -22.26 11.94
CA VAL A 115 2.36 -22.10 12.10
C VAL A 115 2.05 -21.14 13.22
N SER A 116 0.86 -20.55 13.21
CA SER A 116 0.44 -19.65 14.27
C SER A 116 0.11 -20.43 15.55
N PRO A 117 0.33 -19.84 16.73
CA PRO A 117 0.20 -20.56 18.02
C PRO A 117 -1.22 -21.01 18.32
N VAL A 118 -2.23 -20.23 18.00
CA VAL A 118 -3.62 -20.47 18.39
C VAL A 118 -4.45 -21.06 17.24
N LEU A 119 -4.44 -20.41 16.08
CA LEU A 119 -5.24 -20.82 14.92
C LEU A 119 -4.58 -21.94 14.09
N GLN A 120 -3.30 -22.26 14.35
CA GLN A 120 -2.52 -23.27 13.61
C GLN A 120 -2.49 -23.03 12.09
N VAL A 121 -2.67 -21.74 11.68
CA VAL A 121 -2.61 -21.34 10.27
C VAL A 121 -1.13 -21.27 9.84
N PRO A 122 -0.77 -21.80 8.66
CA PRO A 122 0.58 -21.65 8.14
C PRO A 122 0.92 -20.18 7.89
N LEU A 123 1.92 -19.64 8.59
CA LEU A 123 2.27 -18.21 8.57
C LEU A 123 2.73 -17.73 7.18
N TRP A 124 3.25 -18.61 6.33
CA TRP A 124 3.62 -18.23 4.97
C TRP A 124 2.46 -17.71 4.13
N ILE A 125 1.21 -18.18 4.41
CA ILE A 125 -0.01 -17.70 3.72
C ILE A 125 -0.27 -16.25 4.10
N VAL A 126 -0.21 -15.94 5.39
CA VAL A 126 -0.43 -14.58 5.91
C VAL A 126 0.63 -13.61 5.37
N TYR A 127 1.89 -14.02 5.41
CA TYR A 127 3.00 -13.18 4.94
C TYR A 127 3.06 -13.03 3.43
N SER A 128 2.43 -13.91 2.65
CA SER A 128 2.37 -13.79 1.17
C SER A 128 1.64 -12.54 0.68
N VAL A 129 0.82 -11.93 1.52
CA VAL A 129 0.16 -10.65 1.22
C VAL A 129 1.19 -9.51 1.06
N ALA A 130 2.30 -9.58 1.80
CA ALA A 130 3.34 -8.55 1.75
C ALA A 130 4.03 -8.44 0.37
N PRO A 131 4.62 -9.50 -0.21
CA PRO A 131 5.22 -9.42 -1.53
C PRO A 131 4.19 -9.08 -2.63
N PHE A 132 2.95 -9.53 -2.48
CA PHE A 132 1.89 -9.21 -3.42
C PHE A 132 1.56 -7.70 -3.42
N GLY A 133 1.31 -7.10 -2.25
CA GLY A 133 1.04 -5.68 -2.11
C GLY A 133 2.21 -4.80 -2.54
N LEU A 134 3.45 -5.18 -2.17
CA LEU A 134 4.67 -4.48 -2.59
C LEU A 134 4.88 -4.55 -4.11
N SER A 135 4.63 -5.70 -4.74
CA SER A 135 4.73 -5.85 -6.20
C SER A 135 3.72 -5.00 -6.94
N LEU A 136 2.46 -4.96 -6.47
CA LEU A 136 1.42 -4.10 -7.04
C LEU A 136 1.78 -2.62 -6.92
N ALA A 137 2.26 -2.19 -5.75
CA ALA A 137 2.71 -0.81 -5.55
C ALA A 137 3.88 -0.47 -6.48
N THR A 138 4.89 -1.34 -6.57
CA THR A 138 6.03 -1.19 -7.50
C THR A 138 5.56 -1.01 -8.92
N PHE A 139 4.65 -1.86 -9.38
CA PHE A 139 4.09 -1.78 -10.73
C PHE A 139 3.37 -0.46 -11.00
N GLN A 140 2.59 0.02 -10.03
CA GLN A 140 1.88 1.31 -10.15
C GLN A 140 2.85 2.50 -10.23
N TYR A 141 3.95 2.50 -9.46
CA TYR A 141 4.99 3.53 -9.56
C TYR A 141 5.73 3.49 -10.88
N LEU A 142 6.04 2.31 -11.41
CA LEU A 142 6.66 2.16 -12.73
C LEU A 142 5.74 2.66 -13.84
N LEU A 143 4.44 2.33 -13.79
CA LEU A 143 3.46 2.85 -14.74
C LEU A 143 3.34 4.38 -14.68
N THR A 144 3.37 4.95 -13.47
CA THR A 144 3.32 6.40 -13.28
C THR A 144 4.59 7.07 -13.83
N ALA A 145 5.76 6.50 -13.61
CA ALA A 145 7.02 6.98 -14.17
C ALA A 145 7.00 6.93 -15.70
N TRP A 146 6.57 5.81 -16.26
CA TRP A 146 6.47 5.63 -17.72
C TRP A 146 5.50 6.62 -18.36
N ARG A 147 4.34 6.85 -17.72
CA ARG A 147 3.36 7.82 -18.22
C ARG A 147 3.89 9.25 -18.19
N ASN A 148 4.57 9.64 -17.10
CA ASN A 148 5.23 10.93 -17.00
C ASN A 148 6.40 11.10 -18.01
N TRP A 149 7.03 9.99 -18.42
CA TRP A 149 8.05 10.03 -19.45
C TRP A 149 7.45 10.29 -20.83
N LYS A 150 6.33 9.64 -21.16
CA LYS A 150 5.69 9.71 -22.48
C LYS A 150 4.84 10.97 -22.66
N SER A 151 4.29 11.55 -21.60
CA SER A 151 3.42 12.72 -21.66
C SER A 151 4.24 14.00 -21.61
N ASP A 152 4.13 14.87 -22.64
CA ASP A 152 4.80 16.19 -22.67
C ASP A 152 3.92 17.29 -22.05
N ASP A 153 2.60 17.12 -22.06
CA ASP A 153 1.63 18.18 -21.71
C ASP A 153 1.07 18.08 -20.30
N GLU A 154 1.09 16.93 -19.65
CA GLU A 154 0.51 16.75 -18.32
C GLU A 154 1.45 16.00 -17.37
N ILE A 155 1.49 16.43 -16.12
CA ILE A 155 2.19 15.72 -15.04
C ILE A 155 1.17 14.87 -14.30
N TYR A 156 1.46 13.58 -14.12
CA TYR A 156 0.59 12.64 -13.42
C TYR A 156 1.13 12.31 -12.02
N LEU A 157 0.26 12.38 -11.02
CA LEU A 157 0.54 12.01 -9.62
C LEU A 157 0.50 10.51 -9.39
N ALA A 158 -0.46 9.86 -10.02
CA ALA A 158 -0.58 8.43 -10.19
C ALA A 158 -0.98 8.15 -11.63
N TYR A 159 -0.97 6.89 -12.06
CA TYR A 159 -1.25 6.52 -13.44
C TYR A 159 -2.54 7.15 -14.02
N ASN A 160 -3.57 7.34 -13.20
CA ASN A 160 -4.86 7.91 -13.62
C ASN A 160 -5.20 9.26 -12.95
N VAL A 161 -4.28 9.85 -12.20
CA VAL A 161 -4.53 11.09 -11.45
C VAL A 161 -3.63 12.19 -11.99
N PRO A 162 -4.15 13.10 -12.85
CA PRO A 162 -3.41 14.26 -13.33
C PRO A 162 -3.17 15.24 -12.19
N ASP A 163 -2.08 15.99 -12.26
CA ASP A 163 -1.76 17.08 -11.33
C ASP A 163 -2.61 18.31 -11.66
N ARG A 164 -3.80 18.43 -11.06
CA ARG A 164 -4.76 19.53 -11.28
C ARG A 164 -4.37 20.85 -10.61
N TYR A 165 -3.26 20.90 -9.90
CA TYR A 165 -2.78 22.11 -9.21
C TYR A 165 -1.86 22.99 -10.05
N LEU A 166 -1.75 22.76 -11.35
CA LEU A 166 -1.16 23.74 -12.24
C LEU A 166 -2.21 24.81 -12.51
N PRO A 167 -2.08 26.06 -12.02
CA PRO A 167 -2.89 27.14 -12.54
C PRO A 167 -2.63 27.22 -14.05
N PRO A 168 -3.67 27.48 -14.88
CA PRO A 168 -3.45 27.72 -16.28
C PRO A 168 -2.46 28.89 -16.40
N MET A 169 -1.33 28.63 -17.03
CA MET A 169 -0.33 29.67 -17.35
C MET A 169 -0.81 30.45 -18.57
N ASP A 170 -2.01 30.99 -18.50
CA ASP A 170 -2.54 31.92 -19.48
C ASP A 170 -2.33 33.33 -18.95
N GLY A 171 -1.27 33.94 -19.43
CA GLY A 171 -1.10 35.39 -19.35
C GLY A 171 -0.07 35.89 -18.33
N ILE A 172 1.17 35.91 -18.68
CA ILE A 172 2.04 37.08 -18.66
C ILE A 172 2.88 37.04 -19.93
#